data_9b7aacf57edcf7a577f5c73a50292b04
#
_entry.id   9b7aacf57edcf7a577f5c73a50292b04
#
_cell.length_a   1.000
_cell.length_b   1.000
_cell.length_c   1.000
_cell.angle_alpha   90.00
_cell.angle_beta   90.00
_cell.angle_gamma   90.00
#
_symmetry.space_group_name_H-M   'P 1'
#
loop_
_entity.id
_entity.type
_entity.pdbx_description
1 polymer ?
#
loop_
_entity_poly.entity_id
_entity_poly.type
_entity_poly.pdbx_seq_one_letter_code
_entity_poly.pdbx_strand_id
1 'polypeptide(L)'
;MLVGASLIGLVACVSSAPPAGEPWPAADLAPPYPADNPPTPMKIELGRRLFYDGDLSWDGTMSCATCHEQKRGFTDPNKTRPGFDGQPGERNIQTLANVAWFGSLTWGGPHVDTLEHQALIPIEGFVPVEMGFGGKPEGALAQRLKDQACYPQLFRAAFPEQKGEVSLDTIAMALSVFQRSLVSLDAPYDRYRRGEASAISDQAKRGEALFNSKQCASCHAGPHFTDSALPGRKPAETFHRLAMPADGKDAGLQRITQKADDAGKFRTPSLRNVALSAPYMHDGEVATLSDAIRHHYGLADQTDARLKQTVSDGEIADLVAFMETLTDRPFITNPAHALPKRECPVAEDAVLASGEANSSRLHNSPAGP
;
A
#
# COMPACT_ATOMS: atom_id res chain seq x y z
N MET A 1 -9.20 -65.19 28.66
CA MET A 1 -8.34 -64.03 28.95
C MET A 1 -7.98 -63.38 27.62
N LEU A 2 -8.67 -62.29 27.26
CA LEU A 2 -8.35 -61.48 26.10
C LEU A 2 -7.60 -60.23 26.56
N VAL A 3 -6.36 -60.08 26.11
CA VAL A 3 -5.52 -58.90 26.39
C VAL A 3 -5.78 -57.90 25.29
N GLY A 4 -6.43 -56.81 25.65
CA GLY A 4 -6.63 -55.66 24.71
C GLY A 4 -5.37 -54.83 24.60
N ALA A 5 -4.82 -54.73 23.42
CA ALA A 5 -3.73 -53.82 23.12
C ALA A 5 -4.31 -52.42 22.74
N SER A 6 -4.07 -51.43 23.61
CA SER A 6 -4.35 -50.03 23.32
C SER A 6 -3.29 -49.47 22.38
N LEU A 7 -3.68 -49.14 21.17
CA LEU A 7 -2.86 -48.34 20.24
C LEU A 7 -2.91 -46.87 20.66
N ILE A 8 -1.81 -46.39 21.22
CA ILE A 8 -1.56 -44.97 21.46
C ILE A 8 -1.14 -44.38 20.11
N GLY A 9 -2.05 -43.65 19.46
CA GLY A 9 -1.73 -42.89 18.26
C GLY A 9 -0.78 -41.74 18.56
N LEU A 10 0.47 -41.82 18.10
CA LEU A 10 1.38 -40.68 18.05
C LEU A 10 0.79 -39.66 17.04
N VAL A 11 0.29 -38.55 17.57
CA VAL A 11 0.05 -37.36 16.77
C VAL A 11 1.42 -36.79 16.43
N ALA A 12 1.89 -37.05 15.23
CA ALA A 12 3.08 -36.39 14.70
C ALA A 12 2.77 -34.89 14.53
N CYS A 13 3.41 -34.06 15.34
CA CYS A 13 3.48 -32.61 15.09
C CYS A 13 4.17 -32.42 13.74
N VAL A 14 3.40 -32.18 12.69
CA VAL A 14 3.92 -31.77 11.38
C VAL A 14 4.45 -30.36 11.58
N SER A 15 5.76 -30.22 11.74
CA SER A 15 6.47 -28.96 11.62
C SER A 15 6.36 -28.51 10.16
N SER A 16 5.38 -27.65 9.85
CA SER A 16 5.28 -27.05 8.53
C SER A 16 6.32 -25.94 8.41
N ALA A 17 7.51 -26.31 7.91
CA ALA A 17 8.46 -25.33 7.41
C ALA A 17 7.80 -24.56 6.23
N PRO A 18 8.08 -23.25 6.08
CA PRO A 18 7.60 -22.49 4.93
C PRO A 18 8.06 -23.17 3.62
N PRO A 19 7.24 -23.13 2.54
CA PRO A 19 7.58 -23.77 1.28
C PRO A 19 8.92 -23.26 0.76
N ALA A 20 9.81 -24.18 0.32
CA ALA A 20 11.06 -23.84 -0.31
C ALA A 20 10.78 -23.11 -1.63
N GLY A 21 11.11 -21.83 -1.69
CA GLY A 21 10.95 -20.94 -2.83
C GLY A 21 12.05 -19.90 -2.83
N GLU A 22 11.94 -18.89 -3.69
CA GLU A 22 12.85 -17.74 -3.65
C GLU A 22 12.93 -17.15 -2.23
N PRO A 23 14.10 -16.64 -1.81
CA PRO A 23 14.28 -16.09 -0.48
C PRO A 23 13.27 -14.95 -0.25
N TRP A 24 12.56 -15.00 0.90
CA TRP A 24 11.62 -13.95 1.27
C TRP A 24 12.38 -12.64 1.54
N PRO A 25 11.86 -11.47 1.10
CA PRO A 25 12.56 -10.20 1.26
C PRO A 25 12.99 -9.93 2.71
N ALA A 26 14.17 -9.36 2.88
CA ALA A 26 14.61 -8.82 4.15
C ALA A 26 13.71 -7.65 4.58
N ALA A 27 13.58 -7.40 5.89
CA ALA A 27 12.73 -6.33 6.43
C ALA A 27 13.23 -4.94 6.01
N ASP A 28 14.52 -4.81 5.74
CA ASP A 28 15.22 -3.58 5.32
C ASP A 28 15.55 -3.53 3.83
N LEU A 29 14.85 -4.34 3.01
CA LEU A 29 14.99 -4.29 1.56
C LEU A 29 14.77 -2.86 1.06
N ALA A 30 15.77 -2.30 0.39
CA ALA A 30 15.68 -0.97 -0.19
C ALA A 30 14.67 -0.94 -1.35
N PRO A 31 13.73 0.02 -1.36
CA PRO A 31 12.80 0.16 -2.47
C PRO A 31 13.52 0.67 -3.74
N PRO A 32 12.99 0.39 -4.93
CA PRO A 32 13.51 0.93 -6.16
C PRO A 32 13.27 2.44 -6.26
N TYR A 33 14.29 3.17 -6.68
CA TYR A 33 14.19 4.59 -7.01
C TYR A 33 14.63 4.81 -8.46
N PRO A 34 13.95 5.70 -9.21
CA PRO A 34 14.39 6.05 -10.56
C PRO A 34 15.71 6.83 -10.51
N ALA A 35 16.53 6.70 -11.56
CA ALA A 35 17.87 7.29 -11.61
C ALA A 35 17.84 8.83 -11.57
N ASP A 36 16.79 9.44 -12.09
CA ASP A 36 16.56 10.89 -12.12
C ASP A 36 15.94 11.44 -10.83
N ASN A 37 15.49 10.55 -9.91
CA ASN A 37 14.98 10.94 -8.61
C ASN A 37 15.54 10.04 -7.48
N PRO A 38 16.87 10.04 -7.26
CA PRO A 38 17.49 9.24 -6.19
C PRO A 38 17.08 9.78 -4.81
N PRO A 39 16.98 8.89 -3.80
CA PRO A 39 16.62 9.30 -2.44
C PRO A 39 17.77 10.03 -1.78
N THR A 40 17.44 11.07 -1.03
CA THR A 40 18.31 11.66 -0.01
C THR A 40 17.52 11.86 1.28
N PRO A 41 18.14 11.92 2.46
CA PRO A 41 17.43 12.21 3.71
C PRO A 41 16.61 13.50 3.62
N MET A 42 17.11 14.51 2.93
CA MET A 42 16.41 15.78 2.76
C MET A 42 15.21 15.70 1.83
N LYS A 43 15.29 14.90 0.74
CA LYS A 43 14.13 14.64 -0.14
C LYS A 43 13.03 13.86 0.59
N ILE A 44 13.41 12.85 1.39
CA ILE A 44 12.45 12.06 2.19
C ILE A 44 11.76 12.98 3.21
N GLU A 45 12.50 13.80 3.93
CA GLU A 45 11.94 14.72 4.93
C GLU A 45 11.05 15.79 4.30
N LEU A 46 11.47 16.39 3.19
CA LEU A 46 10.65 17.33 2.43
C LEU A 46 9.35 16.67 1.95
N GLY A 47 9.44 15.47 1.34
CA GLY A 47 8.27 14.71 0.89
C GLY A 47 7.33 14.36 2.03
N ARG A 48 7.88 13.96 3.19
CA ARG A 48 7.09 13.71 4.39
C ARG A 48 6.33 14.95 4.86
N ARG A 49 6.97 16.13 4.87
CA ARG A 49 6.30 17.39 5.23
C ARG A 49 5.19 17.75 4.28
N LEU A 50 5.47 17.71 2.99
CA LEU A 50 4.47 17.96 1.96
C LEU A 50 3.28 16.99 2.09
N PHE A 51 3.53 15.71 2.38
CA PHE A 51 2.49 14.69 2.54
C PHE A 51 1.49 15.02 3.65
N TYR A 52 1.92 15.70 4.70
CA TYR A 52 1.09 16.11 5.84
C TYR A 52 0.63 17.56 5.77
N ASP A 53 1.01 18.32 4.74
CA ASP A 53 0.72 19.74 4.65
C ASP A 53 -0.64 20.02 3.99
N GLY A 54 -1.51 20.72 4.70
CA GLY A 54 -2.81 21.14 4.19
C GLY A 54 -2.71 22.14 3.03
N ASP A 55 -1.62 22.90 2.93
CA ASP A 55 -1.41 23.86 1.85
C ASP A 55 -1.27 23.24 0.46
N LEU A 56 -1.19 21.89 0.39
CA LEU A 56 -1.30 21.16 -0.87
C LEU A 56 -2.74 21.11 -1.41
N SER A 57 -3.76 21.53 -0.64
CA SER A 57 -5.10 21.73 -1.16
C SER A 57 -5.40 23.22 -1.34
N TRP A 58 -6.32 23.53 -2.25
CA TRP A 58 -6.62 24.92 -2.63
C TRP A 58 -7.07 25.79 -1.45
N ASP A 59 -7.87 25.23 -0.56
CA ASP A 59 -8.41 25.92 0.63
C ASP A 59 -7.58 25.68 1.90
N GLY A 60 -6.50 24.90 1.85
CA GLY A 60 -5.64 24.60 2.98
C GLY A 60 -6.19 23.54 3.95
N THR A 61 -7.29 22.87 3.64
CA THR A 61 -7.98 21.95 4.56
C THR A 61 -7.58 20.49 4.42
N MET A 62 -6.96 20.10 3.31
CA MET A 62 -6.64 18.70 3.01
C MET A 62 -5.15 18.50 2.68
N SER A 63 -4.62 17.38 3.15
CA SER A 63 -3.28 16.88 2.81
C SER A 63 -3.39 15.44 2.29
N CYS A 64 -2.31 14.88 1.78
CA CYS A 64 -2.29 13.45 1.42
C CYS A 64 -2.66 12.57 2.63
N ALA A 65 -2.17 12.94 3.83
CA ALA A 65 -2.47 12.24 5.09
C ALA A 65 -3.95 12.30 5.51
N THR A 66 -4.75 13.22 4.95
CA THR A 66 -6.19 13.28 5.20
C THR A 66 -6.89 12.01 4.69
N CYS A 67 -6.42 11.46 3.55
CA CYS A 67 -6.95 10.23 2.94
C CYS A 67 -6.07 9.01 3.21
N HIS A 68 -4.78 9.19 3.51
CA HIS A 68 -3.81 8.11 3.72
C HIS A 68 -3.30 8.11 5.17
N GLU A 69 -4.13 7.59 6.11
CA GLU A 69 -3.81 7.55 7.54
C GLU A 69 -2.76 6.47 7.86
N GLN A 70 -1.61 6.86 8.44
CA GLN A 70 -0.53 5.93 8.79
C GLN A 70 -1.00 4.74 9.64
N LYS A 71 -1.80 4.97 10.68
CA LYS A 71 -2.30 3.93 11.58
C LYS A 71 -3.18 2.88 10.89
N ARG A 72 -3.65 3.16 9.67
CA ARG A 72 -4.46 2.28 8.82
C ARG A 72 -3.67 1.72 7.64
N GLY A 73 -2.34 1.72 7.73
CA GLY A 73 -1.52 1.28 6.59
C GLY A 73 -1.58 2.26 5.42
N PHE A 74 -1.81 3.55 5.68
CA PHE A 74 -2.00 4.60 4.68
C PHE A 74 -3.23 4.41 3.79
N THR A 75 -4.36 4.04 4.40
CA THR A 75 -5.70 4.00 3.80
C THR A 75 -6.67 4.89 4.59
N ASP A 76 -7.94 4.90 4.20
CA ASP A 76 -9.02 5.71 4.79
C ASP A 76 -10.13 4.82 5.39
N PRO A 77 -10.79 5.21 6.49
CA PRO A 77 -11.90 4.44 7.07
C PRO A 77 -13.24 4.61 6.35
N ASN A 78 -13.34 5.53 5.40
CA ASN A 78 -14.59 5.81 4.68
C ASN A 78 -14.66 4.99 3.38
N LYS A 79 -15.86 4.78 2.86
CA LYS A 79 -16.06 4.12 1.56
C LYS A 79 -15.31 4.85 0.46
N THR A 80 -15.55 6.14 0.36
CA THR A 80 -14.85 7.11 -0.48
C THR A 80 -14.67 8.39 0.33
N ARG A 81 -13.74 9.24 -0.06
CA ARG A 81 -13.55 10.53 0.61
C ARG A 81 -13.91 11.67 -0.33
N PRO A 82 -14.70 12.65 0.11
CA PRO A 82 -14.96 13.85 -0.68
C PRO A 82 -13.68 14.69 -0.84
N GLY A 83 -13.59 15.39 -1.96
CA GLY A 83 -12.56 16.40 -2.20
C GLY A 83 -12.73 17.66 -1.34
N PHE A 84 -11.82 18.63 -1.51
CA PHE A 84 -11.81 19.88 -0.74
C PHE A 84 -13.12 20.68 -0.85
N ASP A 85 -13.82 20.57 -1.96
CA ASP A 85 -15.09 21.25 -2.24
C ASP A 85 -16.34 20.45 -1.83
N GLY A 86 -16.13 19.29 -1.17
CA GLY A 86 -17.19 18.42 -0.70
C GLY A 86 -17.80 17.50 -1.76
N GLN A 87 -17.30 17.52 -3.01
CA GLN A 87 -17.75 16.57 -4.02
C GLN A 87 -17.31 15.15 -3.65
N PRO A 88 -18.20 14.13 -3.80
CA PRO A 88 -17.88 12.78 -3.41
C PRO A 88 -16.75 12.19 -4.27
N GLY A 89 -15.81 11.52 -3.62
CA GLY A 89 -14.84 10.68 -4.31
C GLY A 89 -15.53 9.46 -4.94
N GLU A 90 -14.94 8.93 -5.99
CA GLU A 90 -15.54 7.81 -6.74
C GLU A 90 -15.12 6.44 -6.19
N ARG A 91 -13.91 6.35 -5.62
CA ARG A 91 -13.28 5.07 -5.27
C ARG A 91 -12.70 5.06 -3.88
N ASN A 92 -12.58 3.86 -3.33
CA ASN A 92 -11.93 3.63 -2.05
C ASN A 92 -10.43 3.95 -2.11
N ILE A 93 -9.88 4.42 -1.00
CA ILE A 93 -8.48 4.83 -0.87
C ILE A 93 -7.57 3.62 -0.71
N GLN A 94 -6.61 3.46 -1.61
CA GLN A 94 -5.65 2.37 -1.60
C GLN A 94 -4.51 2.61 -0.62
N THR A 95 -3.93 1.52 -0.10
CA THR A 95 -2.71 1.58 0.72
C THR A 95 -1.52 2.12 -0.09
N LEU A 96 -0.65 2.88 0.59
CA LEU A 96 0.66 3.27 0.05
C LEU A 96 1.79 2.32 0.50
N ALA A 97 1.49 1.28 1.28
CA ALA A 97 2.49 0.31 1.69
C ALA A 97 3.10 -0.39 0.46
N ASN A 98 4.43 -0.33 0.34
CA ASN A 98 5.20 -0.97 -0.74
C ASN A 98 4.86 -0.46 -2.16
N VAL A 99 4.28 0.70 -2.29
CA VAL A 99 3.85 1.26 -3.59
C VAL A 99 5.02 1.44 -4.58
N ALA A 100 6.25 1.50 -4.09
CA ALA A 100 7.47 1.60 -4.90
C ALA A 100 7.65 0.44 -5.90
N TRP A 101 7.06 -0.72 -5.63
CA TRP A 101 7.19 -1.92 -6.48
C TRP A 101 6.04 -2.11 -7.47
N PHE A 102 4.99 -1.26 -7.41
CA PHE A 102 3.79 -1.49 -8.23
C PHE A 102 3.97 -0.94 -9.64
N GLY A 103 3.65 -1.75 -10.64
CA GLY A 103 3.69 -1.36 -12.05
C GLY A 103 2.47 -0.56 -12.50
N SER A 104 1.46 -0.38 -11.63
CA SER A 104 0.29 0.48 -11.83
C SER A 104 -0.21 0.98 -10.49
N LEU A 105 -0.60 2.25 -10.39
CA LEU A 105 -0.80 2.96 -9.13
C LEU A 105 -2.25 3.35 -8.87
N THR A 106 -3.17 3.12 -9.81
CA THR A 106 -4.58 3.46 -9.65
C THR A 106 -5.49 2.24 -9.79
N TRP A 107 -6.75 2.33 -9.34
CA TRP A 107 -7.72 1.26 -9.47
C TRP A 107 -8.04 0.88 -10.93
N GLY A 108 -8.07 1.84 -11.84
CA GLY A 108 -8.58 1.63 -13.19
C GLY A 108 -7.70 2.13 -14.33
N GLY A 109 -6.50 2.65 -14.05
CA GLY A 109 -5.63 3.26 -15.07
C GLY A 109 -4.24 2.63 -15.12
N PRO A 110 -3.92 1.79 -16.11
CA PRO A 110 -2.62 1.14 -16.24
C PRO A 110 -1.50 2.09 -16.68
N HIS A 111 -1.83 3.29 -17.15
CA HIS A 111 -0.88 4.30 -17.64
C HIS A 111 -0.28 5.16 -16.52
N VAL A 112 -0.78 5.05 -15.29
CA VAL A 112 -0.22 5.73 -14.12
C VAL A 112 0.73 4.75 -13.45
N ASP A 113 1.98 4.77 -13.87
CA ASP A 113 3.03 3.81 -13.51
C ASP A 113 4.21 4.43 -12.76
N THR A 114 4.24 5.76 -12.63
CA THR A 114 5.23 6.48 -11.81
C THR A 114 4.56 7.21 -10.66
N LEU A 115 5.21 7.22 -9.51
CA LEU A 115 4.71 7.94 -8.33
C LEU A 115 4.74 9.45 -8.53
N GLU A 116 5.67 9.95 -9.33
CA GLU A 116 5.76 11.37 -9.71
C GLU A 116 4.50 11.81 -10.48
N HIS A 117 4.07 11.03 -11.45
CA HIS A 117 2.81 11.31 -12.17
C HIS A 117 1.60 11.14 -11.25
N GLN A 118 1.55 10.05 -10.46
CA GLN A 118 0.43 9.79 -9.55
C GLN A 118 0.26 10.90 -8.50
N ALA A 119 1.35 11.43 -7.93
CA ALA A 119 1.28 12.47 -6.91
C ALA A 119 0.61 13.78 -7.39
N LEU A 120 0.66 14.07 -8.68
CA LEU A 120 0.01 15.24 -9.26
C LEU A 120 -1.49 15.04 -9.52
N ILE A 121 -1.96 13.80 -9.66
CA ILE A 121 -3.38 13.52 -9.95
C ILE A 121 -4.31 14.10 -8.86
N PRO A 122 -4.13 13.85 -7.54
CA PRO A 122 -4.97 14.45 -6.52
C PRO A 122 -4.81 15.98 -6.43
N ILE A 123 -3.65 16.52 -6.79
CA ILE A 123 -3.36 17.96 -6.71
C ILE A 123 -4.08 18.71 -7.83
N GLU A 124 -3.95 18.25 -9.07
CA GLU A 124 -4.40 18.95 -10.29
C GLU A 124 -5.59 18.30 -10.99
N GLY A 125 -6.05 17.14 -10.53
CA GLY A 125 -7.14 16.39 -11.16
C GLY A 125 -8.49 17.11 -11.12
N PHE A 126 -9.32 16.83 -12.13
CA PHE A 126 -10.66 17.42 -12.29
C PHE A 126 -11.78 16.41 -12.04
N VAL A 127 -11.49 15.11 -12.04
CA VAL A 127 -12.50 14.05 -11.89
C VAL A 127 -11.87 12.83 -11.20
N PRO A 128 -12.15 12.63 -9.90
CA PRO A 128 -12.76 13.61 -8.98
C PRO A 128 -11.83 14.81 -8.73
N VAL A 129 -12.37 15.93 -8.28
CA VAL A 129 -11.57 17.04 -7.75
C VAL A 129 -11.21 16.69 -6.30
N GLU A 130 -9.93 16.47 -6.02
CA GLU A 130 -9.47 16.13 -4.67
C GLU A 130 -8.88 17.34 -3.94
N MET A 131 -7.72 17.84 -4.34
CA MET A 131 -7.01 18.94 -3.69
C MET A 131 -7.24 20.32 -4.36
N GLY A 132 -7.77 20.34 -5.58
CA GLY A 132 -8.39 21.51 -6.19
C GLY A 132 -7.47 22.54 -6.83
N PHE A 133 -6.23 22.21 -7.16
CA PHE A 133 -5.35 23.08 -7.94
C PHE A 133 -5.62 23.03 -9.46
N GLY A 134 -6.35 22.03 -9.95
CA GLY A 134 -6.74 21.94 -11.33
C GLY A 134 -7.50 23.21 -11.79
N GLY A 135 -7.05 23.80 -12.91
CA GLY A 135 -7.62 25.04 -13.45
C GLY A 135 -7.29 26.32 -12.67
N LYS A 136 -6.45 26.24 -11.64
CA LYS A 136 -5.92 27.43 -10.96
C LYS A 136 -4.75 28.02 -11.74
N PRO A 137 -4.33 29.28 -11.44
CA PRO A 137 -3.19 29.89 -12.11
C PRO A 137 -1.95 28.99 -12.03
N GLU A 138 -1.25 28.85 -13.13
CA GLU A 138 -0.01 28.09 -13.20
C GLU A 138 0.99 28.57 -12.13
N GLY A 139 1.62 27.63 -11.43
CA GLY A 139 2.55 27.91 -10.35
C GLY A 139 1.93 28.39 -9.04
N ALA A 140 0.60 28.43 -8.90
CA ALA A 140 -0.05 28.90 -7.67
C ALA A 140 0.36 28.11 -6.42
N LEU A 141 0.46 26.77 -6.51
CA LEU A 141 0.95 25.92 -5.42
C LEU A 141 2.42 26.21 -5.12
N ALA A 142 3.26 26.26 -6.13
CA ALA A 142 4.67 26.56 -5.98
C ALA A 142 4.91 27.93 -5.31
N GLN A 143 4.13 28.94 -5.69
CA GLN A 143 4.21 30.27 -5.09
C GLN A 143 3.78 30.24 -3.62
N ARG A 144 2.67 29.55 -3.28
CA ARG A 144 2.22 29.39 -1.90
C ARG A 144 3.30 28.78 -1.01
N LEU A 145 4.00 27.73 -1.47
CA LEU A 145 5.10 27.13 -0.72
C LEU A 145 6.34 28.04 -0.63
N LYS A 146 6.64 28.82 -1.67
CA LYS A 146 7.72 29.81 -1.65
C LYS A 146 7.50 30.90 -0.60
N ASP A 147 6.25 31.28 -0.37
CA ASP A 147 5.89 32.34 0.58
C ASP A 147 5.98 31.87 2.04
N GLN A 148 6.11 30.56 2.28
CA GLN A 148 6.30 30.01 3.62
C GLN A 148 7.79 30.02 4.02
N ALA A 149 8.08 30.34 5.27
CA ALA A 149 9.45 30.52 5.77
C ALA A 149 10.33 29.26 5.62
N CYS A 150 9.74 28.06 5.68
CA CYS A 150 10.46 26.79 5.69
C CYS A 150 10.83 26.26 4.32
N TYR A 151 9.88 26.23 3.40
CA TYR A 151 10.00 25.49 2.16
C TYR A 151 11.18 25.93 1.28
N PRO A 152 11.49 27.22 1.10
CA PRO A 152 12.63 27.62 0.29
C PRO A 152 13.97 27.03 0.77
N GLN A 153 14.13 26.81 2.08
CA GLN A 153 15.35 26.19 2.63
C GLN A 153 15.33 24.68 2.44
N LEU A 154 14.18 24.04 2.68
CA LEU A 154 14.00 22.59 2.50
C LEU A 154 14.21 22.18 1.05
N PHE A 155 13.65 22.93 0.10
CA PHE A 155 13.85 22.66 -1.33
C PHE A 155 15.32 22.86 -1.74
N ARG A 156 16.03 23.90 -1.24
CA ARG A 156 17.47 24.06 -1.48
C ARG A 156 18.31 22.89 -0.97
N ALA A 157 17.94 22.34 0.19
CA ALA A 157 18.64 21.20 0.77
C ALA A 157 18.29 19.89 0.07
N ALA A 158 17.05 19.73 -0.39
CA ALA A 158 16.57 18.53 -1.07
C ALA A 158 16.99 18.46 -2.55
N PHE A 159 17.08 19.64 -3.23
CA PHE A 159 17.35 19.77 -4.67
C PHE A 159 18.45 20.78 -4.96
N PRO A 160 19.68 20.58 -4.44
CA PRO A 160 20.79 21.51 -4.67
C PRO A 160 21.18 21.63 -6.14
N GLU A 161 21.08 20.55 -6.91
CA GLU A 161 21.37 20.50 -8.35
C GLU A 161 20.37 21.35 -9.17
N GLN A 162 19.16 21.57 -8.69
CA GLN A 162 18.10 22.42 -9.26
C GLN A 162 18.02 23.78 -8.54
N LYS A 163 19.05 24.14 -7.77
CA LYS A 163 19.15 25.42 -7.04
C LYS A 163 17.99 25.65 -6.05
N GLY A 164 17.33 24.58 -5.60
CA GLY A 164 16.19 24.65 -4.70
C GLY A 164 14.92 25.17 -5.38
N GLU A 165 14.75 24.91 -6.65
CA GLU A 165 13.54 25.26 -7.38
C GLU A 165 12.30 24.64 -6.71
N VAL A 166 11.25 25.45 -6.54
CA VAL A 166 9.93 25.01 -6.08
C VAL A 166 9.00 25.02 -7.29
N SER A 167 8.68 23.85 -7.78
CA SER A 167 7.81 23.59 -8.94
C SER A 167 6.94 22.37 -8.67
N LEU A 168 5.92 22.13 -9.50
CA LEU A 168 5.13 20.90 -9.41
C LEU A 168 5.99 19.64 -9.54
N ASP A 169 7.00 19.67 -10.42
CA ASP A 169 7.91 18.54 -10.61
C ASP A 169 8.70 18.24 -9.34
N THR A 170 9.33 19.25 -8.71
CA THR A 170 10.10 19.03 -7.48
C THR A 170 9.21 18.66 -6.29
N ILE A 171 7.97 19.16 -6.23
CA ILE A 171 6.95 18.72 -5.25
C ILE A 171 6.64 17.24 -5.46
N ALA A 172 6.32 16.84 -6.69
CA ALA A 172 6.03 15.45 -7.05
C ALA A 172 7.22 14.52 -6.77
N MET A 173 8.44 14.94 -7.13
CA MET A 173 9.67 14.19 -6.84
C MET A 173 9.88 13.97 -5.33
N ALA A 174 9.67 14.99 -4.50
CA ALA A 174 9.79 14.85 -3.05
C ALA A 174 8.72 13.92 -2.46
N LEU A 175 7.44 14.12 -2.82
CA LEU A 175 6.33 13.26 -2.41
C LEU A 175 6.58 11.80 -2.79
N SER A 176 7.07 11.56 -4.01
CA SER A 176 7.35 10.22 -4.52
C SER A 176 8.49 9.53 -3.77
N VAL A 177 9.55 10.25 -3.42
CA VAL A 177 10.66 9.70 -2.63
C VAL A 177 10.17 9.29 -1.24
N PHE A 178 9.33 10.10 -0.59
CA PHE A 178 8.71 9.73 0.68
C PHE A 178 7.80 8.51 0.52
N GLN A 179 6.91 8.48 -0.47
CA GLN A 179 6.02 7.34 -0.69
C GLN A 179 6.79 6.04 -0.95
N ARG A 180 7.91 6.08 -1.69
CA ARG A 180 8.80 4.92 -1.88
C ARG A 180 9.41 4.42 -0.57
N SER A 181 9.63 5.30 0.40
CA SER A 181 10.16 4.92 1.71
C SER A 181 9.15 4.18 2.60
N LEU A 182 7.87 4.14 2.21
CA LEU A 182 6.81 3.45 2.95
C LEU A 182 6.87 1.93 2.74
N VAL A 183 7.90 1.30 3.31
CA VAL A 183 8.20 -0.13 3.18
C VAL A 183 7.61 -0.92 4.34
N SER A 184 6.74 -1.89 4.02
CA SER A 184 6.06 -2.79 4.97
C SER A 184 6.45 -4.24 4.66
N LEU A 185 7.52 -4.73 5.30
CA LEU A 185 8.11 -6.07 5.12
C LEU A 185 8.50 -6.74 6.44
N ASP A 186 7.92 -6.30 7.58
CA ASP A 186 8.20 -6.89 8.91
C ASP A 186 6.94 -7.31 9.67
N ALA A 187 5.88 -7.67 8.94
CA ALA A 187 4.68 -8.28 9.50
C ALA A 187 4.98 -9.66 10.11
N PRO A 188 4.13 -10.21 11.00
CA PRO A 188 4.27 -11.56 11.53
C PRO A 188 4.49 -12.62 10.44
N TYR A 189 3.76 -12.54 9.32
CA TYR A 189 3.95 -13.45 8.20
C TYR A 189 5.33 -13.34 7.56
N ASP A 190 5.92 -12.15 7.46
CA ASP A 190 7.28 -11.98 6.93
C ASP A 190 8.32 -12.67 7.82
N ARG A 191 8.20 -12.53 9.13
CA ARG A 191 9.07 -13.21 10.09
C ARG A 191 8.92 -14.74 10.00
N TYR A 192 7.68 -15.22 9.86
CA TYR A 192 7.42 -16.65 9.61
C TYR A 192 8.12 -17.14 8.33
N ARG A 193 7.99 -16.40 7.23
CA ARG A 193 8.66 -16.74 5.97
C ARG A 193 10.18 -16.68 6.04
N ARG A 194 10.73 -15.88 6.94
CA ARG A 194 12.18 -15.82 7.24
C ARG A 194 12.64 -16.87 8.28
N GLY A 195 11.76 -17.77 8.71
CA GLY A 195 12.09 -18.92 9.55
C GLY A 195 11.65 -18.84 11.02
N GLU A 196 10.98 -17.78 11.45
CA GLU A 196 10.40 -17.69 12.79
C GLU A 196 9.07 -18.46 12.85
N ALA A 197 9.13 -19.78 13.06
CA ALA A 197 7.96 -20.68 12.96
C ALA A 197 6.81 -20.34 13.92
N SER A 198 7.09 -19.64 15.02
CA SER A 198 6.12 -19.19 16.03
C SER A 198 5.48 -17.84 15.74
N ALA A 199 5.91 -17.12 14.69
CA ALA A 199 5.43 -15.77 14.38
C ALA A 199 3.95 -15.73 14.01
N ILE A 200 3.38 -16.85 13.54
CA ILE A 200 1.97 -16.96 13.18
C ILE A 200 1.35 -18.22 13.82
N SER A 201 0.05 -18.17 14.10
CA SER A 201 -0.70 -19.27 14.68
C SER A 201 -0.93 -20.43 13.69
N ASP A 202 -1.25 -21.63 14.21
CA ASP A 202 -1.62 -22.76 13.35
C ASP A 202 -2.90 -22.48 12.55
N GLN A 203 -3.81 -21.66 13.07
CA GLN A 203 -4.97 -21.18 12.32
C GLN A 203 -4.53 -20.36 11.11
N ALA A 204 -3.61 -19.42 11.28
CA ALA A 204 -3.08 -18.61 10.18
C ALA A 204 -2.32 -19.47 9.15
N LYS A 205 -1.62 -20.52 9.57
CA LYS A 205 -0.97 -21.48 8.64
C LYS A 205 -2.00 -22.26 7.80
N ARG A 206 -3.14 -22.67 8.40
CA ARG A 206 -4.24 -23.25 7.61
C ARG A 206 -4.81 -22.22 6.64
N GLY A 207 -4.96 -20.97 7.06
CA GLY A 207 -5.38 -19.87 6.19
C GLY A 207 -4.43 -19.64 5.01
N GLU A 208 -3.11 -19.71 5.20
CA GLU A 208 -2.12 -19.64 4.13
C GLU A 208 -2.31 -20.79 3.13
N ALA A 209 -2.51 -22.01 3.62
CA ALA A 209 -2.76 -23.18 2.76
C ALA A 209 -4.05 -23.00 1.93
N LEU A 210 -5.11 -22.45 2.55
CA LEU A 210 -6.36 -22.09 1.87
C LEU A 210 -6.17 -20.97 0.86
N PHE A 211 -5.40 -19.93 1.19
CA PHE A 211 -5.08 -18.82 0.29
C PHE A 211 -4.47 -19.30 -1.03
N ASN A 212 -3.59 -20.31 -0.94
CA ASN A 212 -3.01 -20.94 -2.12
C ASN A 212 -4.01 -21.87 -2.83
N SER A 213 -4.66 -22.79 -2.12
CA SER A 213 -5.53 -23.80 -2.72
C SER A 213 -6.83 -23.21 -3.29
N LYS A 214 -7.35 -22.14 -2.71
CA LYS A 214 -8.52 -21.39 -3.20
C LYS A 214 -8.15 -20.33 -4.27
N GLN A 215 -6.91 -20.33 -4.75
CA GLN A 215 -6.42 -19.50 -5.87
C GLN A 215 -6.32 -18.00 -5.58
N CYS A 216 -6.38 -17.53 -4.32
CA CYS A 216 -6.17 -16.12 -3.99
C CYS A 216 -4.79 -15.65 -4.47
N ALA A 217 -3.77 -16.50 -4.29
CA ALA A 217 -2.38 -16.23 -4.70
C ALA A 217 -2.22 -16.07 -6.23
N SER A 218 -3.21 -16.40 -7.04
CA SER A 218 -3.12 -16.21 -8.50
C SER A 218 -3.16 -14.74 -8.94
N CYS A 219 -3.76 -13.88 -8.10
CA CYS A 219 -3.81 -12.43 -8.28
C CYS A 219 -3.03 -11.72 -7.16
N HIS A 220 -3.26 -12.12 -5.90
CA HIS A 220 -2.55 -11.56 -4.74
C HIS A 220 -1.22 -12.29 -4.49
N ALA A 221 -0.32 -12.21 -5.47
CA ALA A 221 0.92 -12.98 -5.53
C ALA A 221 2.13 -12.23 -4.94
N GLY A 222 3.17 -13.00 -4.65
CA GLY A 222 4.48 -12.50 -4.23
C GLY A 222 4.50 -11.84 -2.86
N PRO A 223 5.63 -11.25 -2.48
CA PRO A 223 5.80 -10.67 -1.15
C PRO A 223 4.97 -9.39 -0.91
N HIS A 224 4.46 -8.79 -1.95
CA HIS A 224 3.60 -7.60 -1.87
C HIS A 224 2.10 -7.93 -1.95
N PHE A 225 1.73 -9.22 -2.12
CA PHE A 225 0.35 -9.69 -2.22
C PHE A 225 -0.47 -8.95 -3.30
N THR A 226 0.16 -8.70 -4.43
CA THR A 226 -0.44 -8.14 -5.64
C THR A 226 0.40 -8.54 -6.86
N ASP A 227 -0.24 -8.95 -7.92
CA ASP A 227 0.45 -9.23 -9.18
C ASP A 227 0.98 -7.97 -9.87
N SER A 228 0.51 -6.78 -9.47
CA SER A 228 1.02 -5.47 -9.93
C SER A 228 2.47 -5.21 -9.50
N ALA A 229 2.99 -5.97 -8.52
CA ALA A 229 4.38 -5.88 -8.05
C ALA A 229 5.27 -7.02 -8.56
N LEU A 230 4.74 -7.90 -9.41
CA LEU A 230 5.53 -9.02 -9.94
C LEU A 230 6.46 -8.55 -11.07
N PRO A 231 7.75 -8.94 -11.03
CA PRO A 231 8.68 -8.62 -12.10
C PRO A 231 8.19 -9.10 -13.47
N GLY A 232 8.34 -8.25 -14.48
CA GLY A 232 8.01 -8.59 -15.87
C GLY A 232 6.50 -8.56 -16.21
N ARG A 233 5.63 -8.32 -15.25
CA ARG A 233 4.19 -8.10 -15.54
C ARG A 233 3.99 -6.75 -16.22
N LYS A 234 3.22 -6.76 -17.30
CA LYS A 234 2.76 -5.51 -17.92
C LYS A 234 1.62 -4.92 -17.09
N PRO A 235 1.54 -3.60 -16.93
CA PRO A 235 0.48 -2.97 -16.15
C PRO A 235 -0.93 -3.47 -16.48
N ALA A 236 -1.29 -3.57 -17.76
CA ALA A 236 -2.61 -4.03 -18.19
C ALA A 236 -2.95 -5.49 -17.82
N GLU A 237 -1.95 -6.32 -17.53
CA GLU A 237 -2.14 -7.73 -17.16
C GLU A 237 -2.53 -7.91 -15.68
N THR A 238 -2.48 -6.86 -14.88
CA THR A 238 -2.74 -6.85 -13.45
C THR A 238 -4.14 -6.35 -13.09
N PHE A 239 -5.00 -6.21 -14.10
CA PHE A 239 -6.41 -5.81 -13.96
C PHE A 239 -7.31 -7.01 -14.17
N HIS A 240 -8.10 -7.33 -13.16
CA HIS A 240 -8.97 -8.48 -13.15
C HIS A 240 -10.42 -8.10 -12.92
N ARG A 241 -11.33 -8.92 -13.44
CA ARG A 241 -12.77 -8.78 -13.26
C ARG A 241 -13.26 -9.87 -12.31
N LEU A 242 -13.92 -9.48 -11.24
CA LEU A 242 -14.62 -10.42 -10.37
C LEU A 242 -16.01 -10.72 -10.93
N ALA A 243 -16.77 -9.67 -11.28
CA ALA A 243 -18.08 -9.78 -11.92
C ALA A 243 -18.28 -8.65 -12.94
N MET A 244 -19.29 -8.77 -13.79
CA MET A 244 -19.72 -7.67 -14.64
C MET A 244 -20.28 -6.54 -13.77
N PRO A 245 -19.94 -5.27 -14.04
CA PRO A 245 -20.53 -4.15 -13.32
C PRO A 245 -22.03 -4.07 -13.64
N ALA A 246 -22.83 -3.78 -12.61
CA ALA A 246 -24.23 -3.45 -12.82
C ALA A 246 -24.35 -2.13 -13.60
N ASP A 247 -25.46 -1.92 -14.26
CA ASP A 247 -25.75 -0.69 -15.02
C ASP A 247 -25.55 0.55 -14.14
N GLY A 248 -24.83 1.53 -14.66
CA GLY A 248 -24.50 2.77 -13.96
C GLY A 248 -23.38 2.67 -12.90
N LYS A 249 -22.76 1.50 -12.74
CA LYS A 249 -21.61 1.32 -11.85
C LYS A 249 -20.29 1.61 -12.56
N ASP A 250 -19.20 1.74 -11.75
CA ASP A 250 -17.86 2.02 -12.28
C ASP A 250 -17.40 0.91 -13.24
N ALA A 251 -17.14 1.29 -14.48
CA ALA A 251 -16.69 0.38 -15.52
C ALA A 251 -15.18 0.01 -15.41
N GLY A 252 -14.46 0.53 -14.41
CA GLY A 252 -13.05 0.20 -14.18
C GLY A 252 -12.15 0.56 -15.36
N LEU A 253 -11.32 -0.39 -15.79
CA LEU A 253 -10.36 -0.24 -16.88
C LEU A 253 -11.01 0.21 -18.20
N GLN A 254 -12.26 -0.17 -18.47
CA GLN A 254 -12.97 0.23 -19.68
C GLN A 254 -13.09 1.75 -19.83
N ARG A 255 -13.18 2.49 -18.71
CA ARG A 255 -13.22 3.99 -18.77
C ARG A 255 -12.01 4.57 -19.52
N ILE A 256 -10.88 3.88 -19.47
CA ILE A 256 -9.62 4.30 -20.09
C ILE A 256 -9.45 3.67 -21.49
N THR A 257 -9.66 2.34 -21.58
CA THR A 257 -9.35 1.60 -22.83
C THR A 257 -10.46 1.69 -23.87
N GLN A 258 -11.69 2.02 -23.47
CA GLN A 258 -12.91 1.99 -24.29
C GLN A 258 -13.23 0.60 -24.88
N LYS A 259 -12.60 -0.47 -24.37
CA LYS A 259 -12.81 -1.84 -24.81
C LYS A 259 -13.88 -2.52 -23.95
N ALA A 260 -14.89 -3.14 -24.56
CA ALA A 260 -15.96 -3.84 -23.85
C ALA A 260 -15.44 -4.96 -22.93
N ASP A 261 -14.39 -5.66 -23.36
CA ASP A 261 -13.76 -6.74 -22.56
C ASP A 261 -13.06 -6.26 -21.30
N ASP A 262 -12.86 -4.96 -21.15
CA ASP A 262 -12.21 -4.37 -19.97
C ASP A 262 -13.23 -3.83 -18.94
N ALA A 263 -14.54 -3.99 -19.20
CA ALA A 263 -15.57 -3.59 -18.26
C ALA A 263 -15.44 -4.33 -16.91
N GLY A 264 -15.47 -3.57 -15.81
CA GLY A 264 -15.40 -4.10 -14.46
C GLY A 264 -14.04 -4.70 -14.07
N LYS A 265 -12.99 -4.45 -14.86
CA LYS A 265 -11.62 -4.82 -14.47
C LYS A 265 -11.00 -3.74 -13.61
N PHE A 266 -10.44 -4.17 -12.49
CA PHE A 266 -9.70 -3.32 -11.55
C PHE A 266 -8.35 -3.94 -11.25
N ARG A 267 -7.37 -3.09 -10.91
CA ARG A 267 -6.06 -3.54 -10.46
C ARG A 267 -6.20 -4.36 -9.18
N THR A 268 -5.46 -5.46 -9.09
CA THR A 268 -5.34 -6.22 -7.84
C THR A 268 -4.71 -5.35 -6.75
N PRO A 269 -5.42 -5.01 -5.66
CA PRO A 269 -4.82 -4.29 -4.55
C PRO A 269 -3.87 -5.18 -3.75
N SER A 270 -2.87 -4.57 -3.10
CA SER A 270 -2.04 -5.27 -2.13
C SER A 270 -2.88 -5.69 -0.91
N LEU A 271 -2.60 -6.87 -0.34
CA LEU A 271 -3.17 -7.29 0.94
C LEU A 271 -2.28 -6.94 2.14
N ARG A 272 -1.18 -6.22 1.93
CA ARG A 272 -0.38 -5.70 3.04
C ARG A 272 -1.22 -4.79 3.92
N ASN A 273 -1.22 -5.07 5.23
CA ASN A 273 -2.02 -4.35 6.23
C ASN A 273 -3.55 -4.40 5.98
N VAL A 274 -4.05 -5.36 5.20
CA VAL A 274 -5.45 -5.42 4.77
C VAL A 274 -6.46 -5.45 5.91
N ALA A 275 -6.12 -6.02 7.07
CA ALA A 275 -6.99 -6.01 8.24
C ALA A 275 -7.29 -4.60 8.81
N LEU A 276 -6.51 -3.59 8.40
CA LEU A 276 -6.68 -2.19 8.83
C LEU A 276 -7.39 -1.32 7.80
N SER A 277 -7.61 -1.83 6.57
CA SER A 277 -8.03 -1.04 5.42
C SER A 277 -9.54 -1.12 5.11
N ALA A 278 -10.35 -1.61 6.04
CA ALA A 278 -11.81 -1.58 5.87
C ALA A 278 -12.32 -0.13 5.67
N PRO A 279 -13.34 0.08 4.79
CA PRO A 279 -14.08 -0.91 4.00
C PRO A 279 -13.34 -1.33 2.73
N TYR A 280 -13.81 -2.41 2.09
CA TYR A 280 -13.13 -3.11 0.99
C TYR A 280 -13.80 -2.89 -0.35
N MET A 281 -13.17 -3.40 -1.42
CA MET A 281 -13.45 -3.23 -2.85
C MET A 281 -13.14 -1.83 -3.35
N HIS A 282 -13.21 -1.66 -4.67
CA HIS A 282 -12.88 -0.38 -5.32
C HIS A 282 -13.84 0.76 -4.94
N ASP A 283 -15.05 0.43 -4.53
CA ASP A 283 -16.13 1.34 -4.13
C ASP A 283 -16.34 1.43 -2.61
N GLY A 284 -15.61 0.62 -1.82
CA GLY A 284 -15.75 0.56 -0.37
C GLY A 284 -17.10 0.01 0.12
N GLU A 285 -17.83 -0.73 -0.72
CA GLU A 285 -19.17 -1.24 -0.38
C GLU A 285 -19.15 -2.42 0.61
N VAL A 286 -18.01 -3.07 0.79
CA VAL A 286 -17.88 -4.26 1.63
C VAL A 286 -17.24 -3.91 2.97
N ALA A 287 -17.97 -4.07 4.07
CA ALA A 287 -17.60 -3.55 5.37
C ALA A 287 -16.53 -4.38 6.11
N THR A 288 -16.55 -5.71 5.96
CA THR A 288 -15.67 -6.62 6.72
C THR A 288 -14.77 -7.46 5.81
N LEU A 289 -13.61 -7.88 6.35
CA LEU A 289 -12.69 -8.74 5.64
C LEU A 289 -13.32 -10.11 5.32
N SER A 290 -14.13 -10.66 6.23
CA SER A 290 -14.90 -11.87 5.98
C SER A 290 -15.87 -11.72 4.82
N ASP A 291 -16.56 -10.59 4.73
CA ASP A 291 -17.50 -10.33 3.62
C ASP A 291 -16.74 -10.05 2.32
N ALA A 292 -15.54 -9.46 2.37
CA ALA A 292 -14.69 -9.32 1.20
C ALA A 292 -14.28 -10.69 0.63
N ILE A 293 -13.95 -11.65 1.48
CA ILE A 293 -13.68 -13.03 1.04
C ILE A 293 -14.93 -13.65 0.44
N ARG A 294 -16.10 -13.55 1.10
CA ARG A 294 -17.37 -14.06 0.56
C ARG A 294 -17.72 -13.42 -0.79
N HIS A 295 -17.47 -12.12 -0.93
CA HIS A 295 -17.72 -11.38 -2.16
C HIS A 295 -16.96 -11.97 -3.35
N HIS A 296 -15.71 -12.42 -3.17
CA HIS A 296 -14.94 -13.04 -4.24
C HIS A 296 -15.55 -14.35 -4.76
N TYR A 297 -16.22 -15.12 -3.90
CA TYR A 297 -16.75 -16.46 -4.22
C TYR A 297 -18.28 -16.51 -4.39
N GLY A 298 -19.00 -15.51 -3.93
CA GLY A 298 -20.47 -15.49 -3.88
C GLY A 298 -21.16 -14.74 -5.01
N LEU A 299 -20.43 -14.24 -5.99
CA LEU A 299 -21.00 -13.44 -7.08
C LEU A 299 -21.75 -14.34 -8.08
N ALA A 300 -23.02 -14.01 -8.33
CA ALA A 300 -23.85 -14.75 -9.29
C ALA A 300 -23.27 -14.73 -10.71
N ASP A 301 -22.68 -13.59 -11.08
CA ASP A 301 -22.07 -13.37 -12.40
C ASP A 301 -20.54 -13.54 -12.38
N GLN A 302 -20.04 -14.42 -11.49
CA GLN A 302 -18.60 -14.69 -11.38
C GLN A 302 -18.03 -15.14 -12.74
N THR A 303 -17.15 -14.32 -13.30
CA THR A 303 -16.54 -14.57 -14.62
C THR A 303 -15.25 -15.38 -14.51
N ASP A 304 -14.57 -15.32 -13.37
CA ASP A 304 -13.33 -16.06 -13.16
C ASP A 304 -13.62 -17.49 -12.66
N ALA A 305 -13.27 -18.48 -13.49
CA ALA A 305 -13.47 -19.88 -13.16
C ALA A 305 -12.77 -20.33 -11.87
N ARG A 306 -11.65 -19.67 -11.49
CA ARG A 306 -10.88 -19.96 -10.27
C ARG A 306 -11.68 -19.66 -9.00
N LEU A 307 -12.60 -18.70 -9.08
CA LEU A 307 -13.44 -18.24 -7.97
C LEU A 307 -14.83 -18.91 -7.93
N LYS A 308 -15.13 -19.82 -8.90
CA LYS A 308 -16.35 -20.65 -8.88
C LYS A 308 -16.24 -21.82 -7.91
N GLN A 309 -15.94 -21.52 -6.65
CA GLN A 309 -15.75 -22.48 -5.57
C GLN A 309 -16.59 -22.05 -4.37
N THR A 310 -16.90 -22.99 -3.50
CA THR A 310 -17.51 -22.69 -2.20
C THR A 310 -16.44 -22.51 -1.15
N VAL A 311 -16.67 -21.60 -0.22
CA VAL A 311 -15.82 -21.36 0.94
C VAL A 311 -16.71 -21.37 2.18
N SER A 312 -16.43 -22.26 3.12
CA SER A 312 -17.18 -22.39 4.38
C SER A 312 -16.80 -21.28 5.37
N ASP A 313 -17.64 -21.01 6.36
CA ASP A 313 -17.35 -20.03 7.41
C ASP A 313 -16.07 -20.37 8.19
N GLY A 314 -15.77 -21.64 8.40
CA GLY A 314 -14.51 -22.07 9.02
C GLY A 314 -13.29 -21.75 8.17
N GLU A 315 -13.36 -21.99 6.85
CA GLU A 315 -12.28 -21.61 5.92
C GLU A 315 -12.12 -20.09 5.84
N ILE A 316 -13.21 -19.32 5.89
CA ILE A 316 -13.16 -17.86 5.94
C ILE A 316 -12.45 -17.39 7.21
N ALA A 317 -12.77 -17.99 8.36
CA ALA A 317 -12.09 -17.64 9.62
C ALA A 317 -10.58 -17.93 9.58
N ASP A 318 -10.16 -19.04 8.96
CA ASP A 318 -8.75 -19.36 8.78
C ASP A 318 -8.07 -18.39 7.80
N LEU A 319 -8.74 -18.01 6.69
CA LEU A 319 -8.24 -17.01 5.74
C LEU A 319 -8.09 -15.62 6.39
N VAL A 320 -9.06 -15.20 7.21
CA VAL A 320 -8.98 -13.94 7.97
C VAL A 320 -7.79 -13.97 8.92
N ALA A 321 -7.62 -15.06 9.68
CA ALA A 321 -6.48 -15.21 10.60
C ALA A 321 -5.13 -15.12 9.87
N PHE A 322 -5.04 -15.65 8.64
CA PHE A 322 -3.86 -15.48 7.79
C PHE A 322 -3.68 -14.00 7.38
N MET A 323 -4.71 -13.35 6.86
CA MET A 323 -4.62 -11.96 6.39
C MET A 323 -4.30 -10.98 7.51
N GLU A 324 -4.74 -11.24 8.75
CA GLU A 324 -4.35 -10.46 9.93
C GLU A 324 -2.84 -10.49 10.19
N THR A 325 -2.16 -11.60 9.84
CA THR A 325 -0.69 -11.72 9.98
C THR A 325 0.09 -10.83 9.00
N LEU A 326 -0.57 -10.24 8.01
CA LEU A 326 0.01 -9.29 7.06
C LEU A 326 0.06 -7.85 7.61
N THR A 327 -0.38 -7.64 8.85
CA THR A 327 -0.34 -6.35 9.54
C THR A 327 1.04 -6.09 10.10
N ASP A 328 1.72 -5.11 9.56
CA ASP A 328 3.07 -4.68 9.95
C ASP A 328 2.97 -3.55 10.99
N ARG A 329 3.02 -3.91 12.27
CA ARG A 329 2.93 -2.95 13.37
C ARG A 329 4.10 -1.96 13.39
N PRO A 330 5.38 -2.37 13.24
CA PRO A 330 6.49 -1.45 13.06
C PRO A 330 6.25 -0.40 11.98
N PHE A 331 5.69 -0.76 10.83
CA PHE A 331 5.38 0.15 9.74
C PHE A 331 4.35 1.22 10.13
N ILE A 332 3.21 0.82 10.69
CA ILE A 332 2.11 1.74 11.02
C ILE A 332 2.40 2.64 12.23
N THR A 333 3.44 2.33 13.01
CA THR A 333 3.85 3.13 14.18
C THR A 333 5.21 3.81 14.00
N ASN A 334 5.84 3.68 12.83
CA ASN A 334 7.17 4.23 12.57
C ASN A 334 7.15 5.77 12.66
N PRO A 335 7.92 6.38 13.57
CA PRO A 335 7.96 7.84 13.69
C PRO A 335 8.54 8.53 12.46
N ALA A 336 9.36 7.84 11.64
CA ALA A 336 9.87 8.38 10.38
C ALA A 336 8.77 8.55 9.31
N HIS A 337 7.62 7.89 9.48
CA HIS A 337 6.47 8.02 8.58
C HIS A 337 5.40 8.98 9.14
N ALA A 338 5.51 9.40 10.39
CA ALA A 338 4.51 10.19 11.08
C ALA A 338 4.58 11.69 10.72
N LEU A 339 3.52 12.43 11.09
CA LEU A 339 3.50 13.88 11.02
C LEU A 339 4.78 14.47 11.67
N PRO A 340 5.50 15.36 10.99
CA PRO A 340 6.67 16.04 11.55
C PRO A 340 6.35 16.80 12.84
N LYS A 341 7.19 16.65 13.86
CA LYS A 341 6.98 17.29 15.17
C LYS A 341 7.28 18.80 15.18
N ARG A 342 8.03 19.30 14.19
CA ARG A 342 8.43 20.71 14.09
C ARG A 342 7.93 21.30 12.76
N GLU A 343 7.46 22.53 12.80
CA GLU A 343 7.03 23.24 11.61
C GLU A 343 8.19 23.49 10.62
N CYS A 344 9.41 23.77 11.14
CA CYS A 344 10.62 23.96 10.34
C CYS A 344 11.84 23.25 10.96
N PRO A 345 12.39 22.21 10.35
CA PRO A 345 13.67 21.67 10.78
C PRO A 345 14.79 22.61 10.37
N VAL A 346 15.72 22.88 11.28
CA VAL A 346 17.03 23.42 10.89
C VAL A 346 17.79 22.30 10.16
N ALA A 347 18.56 22.61 9.12
CA ALA A 347 19.24 21.61 8.27
C ALA A 347 20.09 20.58 9.06
N GLU A 348 20.60 20.96 10.23
CA GLU A 348 21.36 20.10 11.15
C GLU A 348 20.52 18.99 11.79
N ASP A 349 19.23 19.24 12.09
CA ASP A 349 18.35 18.27 12.75
C ASP A 349 17.94 17.11 11.80
N ALA A 350 17.88 17.35 10.49
CA ALA A 350 17.52 16.33 9.52
C ALA A 350 18.64 15.30 9.30
N VAL A 351 19.90 15.71 9.47
CA VAL A 351 21.08 14.83 9.39
C VAL A 351 21.15 13.92 10.62
N LEU A 352 20.81 14.44 11.80
CA LEU A 352 20.83 13.67 13.05
C LEU A 352 19.70 12.61 13.09
N ALA A 353 18.50 12.96 12.64
CA ALA A 353 17.37 12.00 12.59
C ALA A 353 17.63 10.80 11.65
N SER A 354 18.40 11.00 10.58
CA SER A 354 18.82 9.92 9.67
C SER A 354 19.96 9.08 10.22
N GLY A 355 20.81 9.65 11.07
CA GLY A 355 21.94 8.98 11.74
C GLY A 355 21.49 8.05 12.86
N GLU A 356 20.52 8.46 13.66
CA GLU A 356 20.00 7.66 14.78
C GLU A 356 19.19 6.43 14.34
N ALA A 357 18.44 6.54 13.23
CA ALA A 357 17.72 5.40 12.66
C ALA A 357 18.68 4.30 12.16
N ASN A 358 19.90 4.65 11.77
CA ASN A 358 20.90 3.70 11.28
C ASN A 358 21.79 3.15 12.40
N SER A 359 22.04 3.93 13.48
CA SER A 359 22.90 3.48 14.57
C SER A 359 22.23 2.52 15.55
N SER A 360 20.92 2.61 15.75
CA SER A 360 20.15 1.68 16.59
C SER A 360 20.07 0.26 16.01
N ARG A 361 20.36 0.06 14.73
CA ARG A 361 20.37 -1.26 14.06
C ARG A 361 21.74 -1.97 14.10
N LEU A 362 22.82 -1.24 14.39
CA LEU A 362 24.20 -1.81 14.42
C LEU A 362 24.62 -2.41 15.77
N HIS A 363 23.86 -2.22 16.85
CA HIS A 363 24.25 -2.65 18.20
C HIS A 363 23.55 -3.91 18.71
N ASN A 364 22.75 -4.61 17.93
CA ASN A 364 22.07 -5.84 18.33
C ASN A 364 22.57 -7.10 17.57
N SER A 365 23.86 -7.23 17.32
CA SER A 365 24.43 -8.55 16.99
C SER A 365 24.88 -9.21 18.30
N PRO A 366 24.32 -10.38 18.69
CA PRO A 366 24.85 -11.14 19.81
C PRO A 366 26.23 -11.69 19.44
N ALA A 367 27.23 -11.40 20.26
CA ALA A 367 28.50 -12.11 20.22
C ALA A 367 28.24 -13.57 20.52
N GLY A 368 28.42 -14.45 19.52
CA GLY A 368 28.44 -15.89 19.69
C GLY A 368 29.75 -16.35 20.34
N PRO A 369 29.74 -17.55 21.00
CA PRO A 369 30.85 -18.05 21.79
C PRO A 369 32.05 -18.44 20.92
#